data_9b35d627968beb83dedf621b901603fe
#
_entry.id   9b35d627968beb83dedf621b901603fe
#
_cell.length_a   1.000
_cell.length_b   1.000
_cell.length_c   1.000
_cell.angle_alpha   90.00
_cell.angle_beta   90.00
_cell.angle_gamma   90.00
#
_symmetry.space_group_name_H-M   'P 1'
#
loop_
_entity.id
_entity.type
_entity.pdbx_description
1 polymer ?
#
loop_
_entity_poly.entity_id
_entity_poly.type
_entity_poly.pdbx_seq_one_letter_code
_entity_poly.pdbx_strand_id
1 'polypeptide(L)'
;MNVIVAVDANWAIGLDGDQLCYIPADLKRFQKLTTGHPVLLGRKTLATFPGGRPLKNRRNLILSTNPDFAPEGGEVFRSLEEALEACPEDTFVIGGESVYNAALDRCDVAYVTKIEKAFEADRYFPNLDNDPNWVVVEEEGPFQHEELTFTYVTYKRI
;
A
#
# COMPACT_ATOMS: atom_id res chain seq x y z
N MET A 1 4.09 -8.18 9.64
CA MET A 1 3.28 -7.81 8.45
C MET A 1 4.16 -7.09 7.43
N ASN A 2 3.62 -6.89 6.25
CA ASN A 2 4.34 -6.25 5.15
C ASN A 2 3.58 -5.00 4.72
N VAL A 3 4.28 -4.03 4.17
CA VAL A 3 3.66 -2.89 3.50
C VAL A 3 4.09 -2.88 2.04
N ILE A 4 3.18 -2.51 1.15
CA ILE A 4 3.46 -2.35 -0.27
C ILE A 4 2.90 -1.00 -0.73
N VAL A 5 3.73 -0.20 -1.41
CA VAL A 5 3.41 1.18 -1.76
C VAL A 5 4.23 1.65 -2.96
N ALA A 6 3.64 2.52 -3.76
CA ALA A 6 4.36 3.27 -4.80
C ALA A 6 4.44 4.73 -4.37
N VAL A 7 5.65 5.29 -4.40
CA VAL A 7 5.92 6.66 -3.99
C VAL A 7 6.64 7.44 -5.08
N ASP A 8 6.41 8.75 -5.14
CA ASP A 8 7.16 9.62 -6.02
C ASP A 8 8.48 10.11 -5.37
N ALA A 9 9.16 11.05 -6.01
CA ALA A 9 10.44 11.57 -5.52
C ALA A 9 10.34 12.21 -4.13
N ASN A 10 9.16 12.63 -3.70
CA ASN A 10 8.88 13.26 -2.41
C ASN A 10 8.12 12.32 -1.45
N TRP A 11 8.09 11.03 -1.73
CA TRP A 11 7.33 10.03 -0.97
C TRP A 11 5.82 10.30 -0.97
N ALA A 12 5.33 10.97 -2.02
CA ALA A 12 3.91 11.17 -2.23
C ALA A 12 3.25 9.91 -2.80
N ILE A 13 1.99 9.68 -2.43
CA ILE A 13 1.24 8.49 -2.81
C ILE A 13 -0.12 8.77 -3.45
N GLY A 14 -0.60 10.00 -3.39
CA GLY A 14 -1.91 10.29 -3.96
C GLY A 14 -2.25 11.76 -4.06
N LEU A 15 -3.28 12.03 -4.86
CA LEU A 15 -3.88 13.36 -5.04
C LEU A 15 -5.38 13.19 -5.26
N ASP A 16 -6.20 13.96 -4.53
CA ASP A 16 -7.65 13.97 -4.65
C ASP A 16 -8.31 12.58 -4.58
N GLY A 17 -7.74 11.70 -3.72
CA GLY A 17 -8.28 10.37 -3.49
C GLY A 17 -7.87 9.31 -4.51
N ASP A 18 -6.96 9.61 -5.43
CA ASP A 18 -6.50 8.69 -6.45
C ASP A 18 -4.98 8.55 -6.47
N GLN A 19 -4.47 7.56 -7.20
CA GLN A 19 -3.03 7.34 -7.39
C GLN A 19 -2.44 8.46 -8.25
N LEU A 20 -1.13 8.70 -8.11
CA LEU A 20 -0.41 9.73 -8.85
C LEU A 20 -0.21 9.36 -10.32
N CYS A 21 -0.05 8.07 -10.62
CA CYS A 21 0.18 7.58 -11.97
C CYS A 21 -0.20 6.10 -12.07
N TYR A 22 -0.22 5.58 -13.29
CA TYR A 22 -0.52 4.19 -13.57
C TYR A 22 0.66 3.54 -14.28
N ILE A 23 1.23 2.50 -13.66
CA ILE A 23 2.33 1.72 -14.22
C ILE A 23 1.89 0.25 -14.25
N PRO A 24 1.59 -0.31 -15.44
CA PRO A 24 1.08 -1.70 -15.55
C PRO A 24 1.99 -2.75 -14.93
N ALA A 25 3.31 -2.61 -15.07
CA ALA A 25 4.28 -3.54 -14.48
C ALA A 25 4.21 -3.53 -12.94
N ASP A 26 3.98 -2.35 -12.35
CA ASP A 26 3.83 -2.22 -10.90
C ASP A 26 2.55 -2.88 -10.40
N LEU A 27 1.46 -2.73 -11.15
CA LEU A 27 0.20 -3.41 -10.83
C LEU A 27 0.35 -4.94 -10.89
N LYS A 28 1.05 -5.47 -11.88
CA LYS A 28 1.33 -6.90 -11.97
C LYS A 28 2.16 -7.39 -10.79
N ARG A 29 3.17 -6.62 -10.40
CA ARG A 29 4.00 -6.95 -9.22
C ARG A 29 3.18 -6.95 -7.94
N PHE A 30 2.32 -5.95 -7.77
CA PHE A 30 1.39 -5.87 -6.65
C PHE A 30 0.51 -7.11 -6.56
N GLN A 31 -0.09 -7.53 -7.67
CA GLN A 31 -0.91 -8.73 -7.73
C GLN A 31 -0.12 -9.99 -7.41
N LYS A 32 1.09 -10.11 -7.95
CA LYS A 32 1.96 -11.26 -7.71
C LYS A 32 2.35 -11.39 -6.23
N LEU A 33 2.69 -10.27 -5.59
CA LEU A 33 3.12 -10.27 -4.19
C LEU A 33 1.94 -10.49 -3.22
N THR A 34 0.77 -9.95 -3.52
CA THR A 34 -0.36 -9.95 -2.58
C THR A 34 -1.33 -11.12 -2.76
N THR A 35 -1.41 -11.73 -3.95
CA THR A 35 -2.33 -12.84 -4.21
C THR A 35 -2.06 -14.00 -3.25
N GLY A 36 -3.11 -14.49 -2.60
CA GLY A 36 -3.01 -15.56 -1.61
C GLY A 36 -2.71 -15.07 -0.20
N HIS A 37 -2.51 -13.77 -0.01
CA HIS A 37 -2.26 -13.15 1.29
C HIS A 37 -3.41 -12.24 1.70
N PRO A 38 -3.62 -12.03 3.02
CA PRO A 38 -4.55 -11.01 3.47
C PRO A 38 -4.05 -9.61 3.12
N VAL A 39 -4.97 -8.69 2.82
CA VAL A 39 -4.68 -7.29 2.58
C VAL A 39 -5.47 -6.42 3.54
N LEU A 40 -4.83 -5.41 4.10
CA LEU A 40 -5.43 -4.42 4.99
C LEU A 40 -5.49 -3.07 4.27
N LEU A 41 -6.67 -2.48 4.22
CA LEU A 41 -6.89 -1.22 3.51
C LEU A 41 -8.01 -0.41 4.13
N GLY A 42 -8.02 0.89 3.83
CA GLY A 42 -9.13 1.76 4.18
C GLY A 42 -10.20 1.78 3.09
N ARG A 43 -11.42 2.19 3.46
CA ARG A 43 -12.57 2.27 2.55
C ARG A 43 -12.29 3.17 1.33
N LYS A 44 -11.60 4.28 1.52
CA LYS A 44 -11.28 5.20 0.40
C LYS A 44 -10.36 4.56 -0.63
N THR A 45 -9.42 3.74 -0.19
CA THR A 45 -8.54 2.98 -1.08
C THR A 45 -9.34 1.94 -1.86
N LEU A 46 -10.27 1.26 -1.21
CA LEU A 46 -11.16 0.31 -1.88
C LEU A 46 -11.93 0.97 -3.03
N ALA A 47 -12.40 2.20 -2.82
CA ALA A 47 -13.16 2.94 -3.83
C ALA A 47 -12.33 3.23 -5.11
N THR A 48 -10.99 3.16 -5.04
CA THR A 48 -10.12 3.37 -6.21
C THR A 48 -9.95 2.10 -7.05
N PHE A 49 -10.35 0.94 -6.55
CA PHE A 49 -10.25 -0.32 -7.27
C PHE A 49 -11.34 -0.45 -8.33
N PRO A 50 -11.14 -1.28 -9.37
CA PRO A 50 -12.15 -1.50 -10.40
C PRO A 50 -13.50 -1.90 -9.80
N GLY A 51 -14.54 -1.09 -10.06
CA GLY A 51 -15.87 -1.29 -9.51
C GLY A 51 -15.98 -1.10 -8.00
N GLY A 52 -14.94 -0.59 -7.33
CA GLY A 52 -14.93 -0.42 -5.87
C GLY A 52 -15.04 -1.75 -5.13
N ARG A 53 -14.55 -2.83 -5.71
CA ARG A 53 -14.70 -4.19 -5.17
C ARG A 53 -13.45 -4.68 -4.47
N PRO A 54 -13.60 -5.52 -3.41
CA PRO A 54 -12.47 -6.20 -2.79
C PRO A 54 -11.65 -7.01 -3.79
N LEU A 55 -10.36 -7.15 -3.52
CA LEU A 55 -9.44 -7.85 -4.40
C LEU A 55 -9.72 -9.36 -4.38
N LYS A 56 -9.71 -9.97 -5.56
CA LYS A 56 -9.93 -11.42 -5.71
C LYS A 56 -8.73 -12.22 -5.20
N ASN A 57 -9.00 -13.43 -4.70
CA ASN A 57 -7.99 -14.39 -4.22
C ASN A 57 -7.19 -13.87 -3.03
N ARG A 58 -7.76 -12.94 -2.27
CA ARG A 58 -7.16 -12.35 -1.07
C ARG A 58 -8.24 -12.12 -0.04
N ARG A 59 -7.89 -12.31 1.23
CA ARG A 59 -8.76 -11.89 2.32
C ARG A 59 -8.62 -10.38 2.46
N ASN A 60 -9.72 -9.65 2.32
CA ASN A 60 -9.72 -8.19 2.40
C ASN A 60 -10.21 -7.75 3.77
N LEU A 61 -9.33 -7.14 4.57
CA LEU A 61 -9.66 -6.54 5.86
C LEU A 61 -9.77 -5.03 5.62
N ILE A 62 -10.98 -4.49 5.76
CA ILE A 62 -11.30 -3.13 5.35
C ILE A 62 -11.68 -2.29 6.57
N LEU A 63 -10.98 -1.18 6.76
CA LEU A 63 -11.26 -0.24 7.84
C LEU A 63 -12.29 0.77 7.37
N SER A 64 -13.45 0.83 8.07
CA SER A 64 -14.50 1.81 7.82
C SER A 64 -15.30 2.08 9.08
N THR A 65 -15.58 3.33 9.35
CA THR A 65 -16.46 3.75 10.44
C THR A 65 -17.95 3.81 10.04
N ASN A 66 -18.24 3.66 8.74
CA ASN A 66 -19.62 3.67 8.24
C ASN A 66 -20.32 2.35 8.59
N PRO A 67 -21.38 2.37 9.46
CA PRO A 67 -22.06 1.15 9.91
C PRO A 67 -22.80 0.41 8.78
N ASP A 68 -23.13 1.10 7.69
CA ASP A 68 -23.85 0.52 6.56
C ASP A 68 -22.92 -0.03 5.47
N PHE A 69 -21.61 0.14 5.63
CA PHE A 69 -20.65 -0.34 4.67
C PHE A 69 -20.35 -1.82 4.88
N ALA A 70 -20.73 -2.65 3.91
CA ALA A 70 -20.54 -4.09 3.96
C ALA A 70 -20.37 -4.68 2.55
N PRO A 71 -19.20 -4.47 1.92
CA PRO A 71 -18.95 -4.96 0.56
C PRO A 71 -18.86 -6.48 0.54
N GLU A 72 -19.40 -7.09 -0.51
CA GLU A 72 -19.27 -8.52 -0.74
C GLU A 72 -17.80 -8.88 -0.97
N GLY A 73 -17.32 -9.91 -0.29
CA GLY A 73 -15.94 -10.36 -0.40
C GLY A 73 -14.94 -9.64 0.51
N GLY A 74 -15.43 -8.75 1.39
CA GLY A 74 -14.62 -8.04 2.36
C GLY A 74 -15.08 -8.24 3.78
N GLU A 75 -14.16 -8.09 4.73
CA GLU A 75 -14.45 -8.07 6.16
C GLU A 75 -14.24 -6.63 6.64
N VAL A 76 -15.26 -6.04 7.25
CA VAL A 76 -15.20 -4.65 7.69
C VAL A 76 -14.92 -4.56 9.18
N PHE A 77 -13.95 -3.72 9.53
CA PHE A 77 -13.57 -3.42 10.91
C PHE A 77 -13.83 -1.94 11.18
N ARG A 78 -14.36 -1.64 12.36
CA ARG A 78 -14.74 -0.28 12.76
C ARG A 78 -13.60 0.49 13.39
N SER A 79 -12.59 -0.21 13.89
CA SER A 79 -11.39 0.39 14.47
C SER A 79 -10.14 -0.25 13.92
N LEU A 80 -9.06 0.53 13.88
CA LEU A 80 -7.75 0.02 13.47
C LEU A 80 -7.27 -1.09 14.39
N GLU A 81 -7.48 -0.96 15.70
CA GLU A 81 -7.06 -1.97 16.68
C GLU A 81 -7.69 -3.33 16.38
N GLU A 82 -9.00 -3.36 16.13
CA GLU A 82 -9.70 -4.59 15.77
C GLU A 82 -9.14 -5.19 14.47
N ALA A 83 -8.91 -4.35 13.47
CA ALA A 83 -8.36 -4.78 12.20
C ALA A 83 -6.95 -5.38 12.38
N LEU A 84 -6.09 -4.72 13.13
CA LEU A 84 -4.72 -5.19 13.36
C LEU A 84 -4.68 -6.51 14.15
N GLU A 85 -5.57 -6.68 15.11
CA GLU A 85 -5.69 -7.95 15.85
C GLU A 85 -6.12 -9.10 14.94
N ALA A 86 -6.93 -8.82 13.93
CA ALA A 86 -7.41 -9.81 12.98
C ALA A 86 -6.41 -10.13 11.87
N CYS A 87 -5.37 -9.31 11.68
CA CYS A 87 -4.38 -9.48 10.62
C CYS A 87 -3.39 -10.61 10.92
N PRO A 88 -3.31 -11.64 10.06
CA PRO A 88 -2.20 -12.60 10.11
C PRO A 88 -0.85 -11.94 9.85
N GLU A 89 0.23 -12.64 10.18
CA GLU A 89 1.60 -12.12 10.01
C GLU A 89 1.99 -11.84 8.56
N ASP A 90 1.38 -12.55 7.61
CA ASP A 90 1.63 -12.38 6.18
C ASP A 90 0.76 -11.31 5.51
N THR A 91 0.02 -10.52 6.29
CA THR A 91 -0.83 -9.44 5.77
C THR A 91 0.00 -8.34 5.10
N PHE A 92 -0.51 -7.87 3.96
CA PHE A 92 0.01 -6.68 3.26
C PHE A 92 -0.86 -5.47 3.55
N VAL A 93 -0.25 -4.40 4.05
CA VAL A 93 -0.92 -3.11 4.22
C VAL A 93 -0.82 -2.37 2.88
N ILE A 94 -1.97 -2.05 2.29
CA ILE A 94 -2.03 -1.54 0.91
C ILE A 94 -2.58 -0.12 0.76
N GLY A 95 -2.91 0.54 1.88
CA GLY A 95 -3.28 1.95 1.84
C GLY A 95 -4.56 2.29 2.58
N GLY A 96 -4.91 3.53 2.68
CA GLY A 96 -4.11 4.71 2.26
C GLY A 96 -3.23 5.29 3.34
N GLU A 97 -3.00 6.60 3.26
CA GLU A 97 -2.07 7.30 4.15
C GLU A 97 -2.32 7.02 5.65
N SER A 98 -3.54 7.14 6.11
CA SER A 98 -3.86 6.93 7.52
C SER A 98 -3.62 5.48 7.97
N VAL A 99 -3.94 4.52 7.11
CA VAL A 99 -3.72 3.10 7.40
C VAL A 99 -2.24 2.77 7.39
N TYR A 100 -1.48 3.29 6.44
CA TYR A 100 -0.02 3.14 6.41
C TYR A 100 0.62 3.69 7.68
N ASN A 101 0.30 4.92 8.05
CA ASN A 101 0.88 5.56 9.23
C ASN A 101 0.59 4.79 10.52
N ALA A 102 -0.61 4.25 10.63
CA ALA A 102 -1.04 3.55 11.82
C ALA A 102 -0.51 2.11 11.91
N ALA A 103 -0.30 1.45 10.77
CA ALA A 103 0.12 0.05 10.72
C ALA A 103 1.64 -0.15 10.53
N LEU A 104 2.38 0.90 10.18
CA LEU A 104 3.80 0.78 9.84
C LEU A 104 4.63 0.17 10.96
N ASP A 105 4.33 0.47 12.22
CA ASP A 105 5.05 -0.08 13.38
C ASP A 105 4.87 -1.60 13.52
N ARG A 106 3.87 -2.16 12.88
CA ARG A 106 3.60 -3.60 12.85
C ARG A 106 4.22 -4.30 11.64
N CYS A 107 4.86 -3.56 10.76
CA CYS A 107 5.44 -4.09 9.53
C CYS A 107 6.94 -4.30 9.67
N ASP A 108 7.44 -5.42 9.14
CA ASP A 108 8.86 -5.79 9.16
C ASP A 108 9.51 -5.58 7.81
N VAL A 109 8.72 -5.61 6.74
CA VAL A 109 9.19 -5.50 5.35
C VAL A 109 8.34 -4.48 4.61
N ALA A 110 9.00 -3.61 3.85
CA ALA A 110 8.34 -2.63 2.99
C ALA A 110 8.79 -2.84 1.54
N TYR A 111 7.82 -3.12 0.67
CA TYR A 111 8.03 -3.21 -0.77
C TYR A 111 7.65 -1.86 -1.38
N VAL A 112 8.63 -1.08 -1.77
CA VAL A 112 8.44 0.30 -2.24
C VAL A 112 8.80 0.41 -3.71
N THR A 113 7.87 0.91 -4.52
CA THR A 113 8.16 1.31 -5.89
C THR A 113 8.49 2.80 -5.86
N LYS A 114 9.74 3.15 -6.17
CA LYS A 114 10.20 4.54 -6.19
C LYS A 114 10.15 5.09 -7.60
N ILE A 115 9.32 6.09 -7.83
CA ILE A 115 9.11 6.73 -9.13
C ILE A 115 9.93 8.02 -9.18
N GLU A 116 10.81 8.15 -10.18
CA GLU A 116 11.70 9.30 -10.35
C GLU A 116 10.99 10.48 -10.99
N LYS A 117 9.97 10.99 -10.30
CA LYS A 117 9.24 12.19 -10.70
C LYS A 117 8.56 12.77 -9.47
N ALA A 118 8.46 14.09 -9.38
CA ALA A 118 7.69 14.77 -8.35
C ALA A 118 6.33 15.16 -8.94
N PHE A 119 5.26 14.67 -8.33
CA PHE A 119 3.88 14.97 -8.71
C PHE A 119 3.27 16.00 -7.76
N GLU A 120 2.25 16.68 -8.21
CA GLU A 120 1.36 17.39 -7.29
C GLU A 120 0.63 16.33 -6.45
N ALA A 121 0.60 16.50 -5.14
CA ALA A 121 0.09 15.48 -4.24
C ALA A 121 -0.46 16.07 -2.95
N ASP A 122 -1.35 15.31 -2.28
CA ASP A 122 -1.91 15.66 -0.97
C ASP A 122 -1.84 14.52 0.05
N ARG A 123 -1.29 13.37 -0.35
CA ARG A 123 -1.08 12.20 0.53
C ARG A 123 0.36 11.72 0.41
N TYR A 124 0.94 11.34 1.54
CA TYR A 124 2.35 10.96 1.61
C TYR A 124 2.54 9.69 2.44
N PHE A 125 3.63 8.98 2.13
CA PHE A 125 4.13 7.87 2.92
C PHE A 125 5.38 8.33 3.67
N PRO A 126 5.63 7.86 4.90
CA PRO A 126 6.84 8.23 5.64
C PRO A 126 8.10 7.90 4.85
N ASN A 127 9.06 8.82 4.81
CA ASN A 127 10.31 8.63 4.09
C ASN A 127 11.20 7.64 4.86
N LEU A 128 11.24 6.39 4.40
CA LEU A 128 12.01 5.33 5.04
C LEU A 128 13.52 5.53 4.91
N ASP A 129 13.98 6.31 3.93
CA ASP A 129 15.40 6.63 3.78
C ASP A 129 15.92 7.50 4.93
N ASN A 130 15.03 8.23 5.58
CA ASN A 130 15.35 9.08 6.73
C ASN A 130 15.03 8.41 8.07
N ASP A 131 14.52 7.18 8.06
CA ASP A 131 14.16 6.45 9.26
C ASP A 131 15.26 5.45 9.63
N PRO A 132 15.95 5.62 10.79
CA PRO A 132 17.05 4.73 11.18
C PRO A 132 16.59 3.30 11.51
N ASN A 133 15.29 3.08 11.66
CA ASN A 133 14.74 1.74 11.93
C ASN A 133 14.58 0.88 10.67
N TRP A 134 14.82 1.44 9.49
CA TRP A 134 14.66 0.75 8.22
C TRP A 134 15.96 0.76 7.43
N VAL A 135 16.24 -0.34 6.74
CA VAL A 135 17.41 -0.49 5.88
C VAL A 135 17.01 -1.09 4.54
N VAL A 136 17.63 -0.62 3.47
CA VAL A 136 17.46 -1.20 2.13
C VAL A 136 18.18 -2.54 2.08
N VAL A 137 17.47 -3.59 1.70
CA VAL A 137 18.03 -4.95 1.56
C VAL A 137 18.08 -5.43 0.11
N GLU A 138 17.28 -4.83 -0.77
CA GLU A 138 17.24 -5.20 -2.19
C GLU A 138 16.80 -4.01 -3.05
N GLU A 139 17.40 -3.88 -4.22
CA GLU A 139 16.98 -2.93 -5.24
C GLU A 139 16.94 -3.64 -6.59
N GLU A 140 15.91 -3.40 -7.37
CA GLU A 140 15.72 -3.96 -8.70
C GLU A 140 15.29 -2.87 -9.68
N GLY A 141 16.03 -2.74 -10.77
CA GLY A 141 15.80 -1.72 -11.78
C GLY A 141 17.05 -0.89 -12.04
N PRO A 142 16.94 0.33 -12.62
CA PRO A 142 15.66 1.01 -12.93
C PRO A 142 14.92 0.43 -14.14
N PHE A 143 13.62 0.66 -14.16
CA PHE A 143 12.73 0.31 -15.26
C PHE A 143 12.07 1.56 -15.81
N GLN A 144 11.51 1.47 -17.01
CA GLN A 144 10.78 2.57 -17.63
C GLN A 144 9.39 2.17 -18.09
N HIS A 145 8.44 3.09 -17.90
CA HIS A 145 7.11 3.03 -18.51
C HIS A 145 6.81 4.44 -19.04
N GLU A 146 6.74 4.58 -20.36
CA GLU A 146 6.60 5.90 -21.02
C GLU A 146 7.71 6.84 -20.57
N GLU A 147 7.37 7.99 -19.96
CA GLU A 147 8.33 8.97 -19.46
C GLU A 147 8.78 8.70 -18.02
N LEU A 148 8.19 7.69 -17.37
CA LEU A 148 8.46 7.41 -15.96
C LEU A 148 9.58 6.39 -15.80
N THR A 149 10.52 6.71 -14.93
CA THR A 149 11.55 5.78 -14.48
C THR A 149 11.21 5.36 -13.04
N PHE A 150 11.29 4.08 -12.75
CA PHE A 150 10.98 3.57 -11.43
C PHE A 150 11.89 2.42 -11.02
N THR A 151 12.07 2.25 -9.72
CA THR A 151 12.91 1.20 -9.12
C THR A 151 12.14 0.52 -8.02
N TYR A 152 12.23 -0.81 -7.92
CA TYR A 152 11.69 -1.56 -6.81
C TYR A 152 12.72 -1.63 -5.69
N VAL A 153 12.35 -1.17 -4.51
CA VAL A 153 13.23 -1.16 -3.33
C VAL A 153 12.56 -1.92 -2.20
N THR A 154 13.25 -2.89 -1.63
CA THR A 154 12.77 -3.61 -0.46
C THR A 154 13.51 -3.11 0.77
N TYR A 155 12.74 -2.65 1.76
CA TYR A 155 13.25 -2.22 3.05
C TYR A 155 12.91 -3.27 4.10
N LYS A 156 13.77 -3.41 5.07
CA LYS A 156 13.55 -4.29 6.20
C LYS A 156 13.77 -3.52 7.51
N ARG A 157 12.92 -3.82 8.51
CA ARG A 157 13.08 -3.23 9.84
C ARG A 157 14.28 -3.85 10.53
N ILE A 158 15.08 -2.99 11.15
CA ILE A 158 16.26 -3.42 11.90
C ILE A 158 15.85 -3.86 13.31
#